data_3e3b50c3b6cfb1185c6561e9c664ee74
#
_entry.id   3e3b50c3b6cfb1185c6561e9c664ee74
#
_cell.length_a   1.000
_cell.length_b   1.000
_cell.length_c   1.000
_cell.angle_alpha   90.00
_cell.angle_beta   90.00
_cell.angle_gamma   90.00
#
_symmetry.space_group_name_H-M   'P 1'
#
loop_
_entity.id
_entity.type
_entity.pdbx_description
1 polymer ?
#
loop_
_entity_poly.entity_id
_entity_poly.type
_entity_poly.pdbx_seq_one_letter_code
_entity_poly.pdbx_strand_id
1 'polypeptide(L)'
;MNNTAELFDWKGMTCVKLSAGGYEAWVANEIGSNVIRLRDNVNGLEFFRFVESNTPDVIRQSAEVWGLPTLYLPNRFEDGVLKTSDAVYQLPVNEPAPYNNHIHGFLHKRAHEVVEYKADDNCAWVKTRYVYDEKDEFFKYLPVRFTAEYTFTLSEQGLEQNIRFINMDGTKVLPMSLASHTTINSPFVDGAKEEDIRLTVPIGKRCELNERCLPTGQLKVPTMHDLEYSNGSKKPVLQVVDNEMYFGEYIDLDGEKFHGVIAEDTASGKKLCYEVSEEYGFWIIWNDRGFNHYFCPEPMTAMIDAPNLSMPADVTGYREVKPGDVFEAHERFFTKL
;
A
#
# COMPACT_ATOMS: atom_id res chain seq x y z
N MET A 1 18.27 -14.76 -18.23
CA MET A 1 17.32 -14.04 -19.13
C MET A 1 17.80 -12.61 -19.17
N ASN A 2 17.64 -11.89 -20.30
CA ASN A 2 18.00 -10.47 -20.34
C ASN A 2 16.94 -9.67 -19.59
N ASN A 3 17.37 -8.71 -18.77
CA ASN A 3 16.44 -7.79 -18.14
C ASN A 3 15.79 -6.87 -19.19
N THR A 4 14.51 -6.54 -19.02
CA THR A 4 13.78 -5.67 -19.97
C THR A 4 12.84 -4.71 -19.23
N ALA A 5 12.68 -3.52 -19.83
CA ALA A 5 11.66 -2.56 -19.45
C ALA A 5 11.01 -2.07 -20.75
N GLU A 6 9.72 -2.26 -20.91
CA GLU A 6 9.03 -1.96 -22.17
C GLU A 6 7.59 -1.51 -21.95
N LEU A 7 7.09 -0.67 -22.85
CA LEU A 7 5.65 -0.39 -22.92
C LEU A 7 4.94 -1.56 -23.60
N PHE A 8 3.79 -1.95 -23.04
CA PHE A 8 2.93 -2.95 -23.67
C PHE A 8 1.46 -2.58 -23.52
N ASP A 9 0.66 -3.06 -24.45
CA ASP A 9 -0.80 -2.92 -24.38
C ASP A 9 -1.39 -4.04 -23.53
N TRP A 10 -2.03 -3.69 -22.42
CA TRP A 10 -2.85 -4.61 -21.65
C TRP A 10 -4.33 -4.30 -21.87
N LYS A 11 -4.93 -4.99 -22.86
CA LYS A 11 -6.36 -4.89 -23.16
C LYS A 11 -6.83 -3.44 -23.40
N GLY A 12 -6.04 -2.66 -24.13
CA GLY A 12 -6.34 -1.27 -24.47
C GLY A 12 -5.83 -0.23 -23.48
N MET A 13 -5.09 -0.63 -22.45
CA MET A 13 -4.37 0.27 -21.55
C MET A 13 -2.86 0.07 -21.72
N THR A 14 -2.13 1.18 -21.86
CA THR A 14 -0.66 1.12 -21.86
C THR A 14 -0.12 0.92 -20.46
N CYS A 15 0.72 -0.09 -20.28
CA CYS A 15 1.44 -0.35 -19.04
C CYS A 15 2.94 -0.42 -19.30
N VAL A 16 3.75 -0.30 -18.25
CA VAL A 16 5.18 -0.61 -18.29
C VAL A 16 5.39 -2.01 -17.73
N LYS A 17 5.98 -2.90 -18.53
CA LYS A 17 6.39 -4.23 -18.09
C LYS A 17 7.88 -4.22 -17.77
N LEU A 18 8.21 -4.67 -16.59
CA LEU A 18 9.58 -4.92 -16.12
C LEU A 18 9.80 -6.42 -16.01
N SER A 19 10.97 -6.89 -16.46
CA SER A 19 11.39 -8.29 -16.27
C SER A 19 12.85 -8.28 -15.85
N ALA A 20 13.17 -8.83 -14.68
CA ALA A 20 14.53 -8.94 -14.17
C ALA A 20 14.60 -9.98 -13.04
N GLY A 21 15.76 -10.64 -12.88
CA GLY A 21 16.01 -11.56 -11.76
C GLY A 21 15.04 -12.73 -11.62
N GLY A 22 14.34 -13.10 -12.71
CA GLY A 22 13.29 -14.11 -12.67
C GLY A 22 11.88 -13.59 -12.36
N TYR A 23 11.76 -12.32 -11.99
CA TYR A 23 10.49 -11.64 -11.72
C TYR A 23 9.95 -10.93 -12.97
N GLU A 24 8.65 -10.70 -12.95
CA GLU A 24 7.92 -9.85 -13.90
C GLU A 24 6.96 -8.93 -13.12
N ALA A 25 6.96 -7.63 -13.43
CA ALA A 25 6.05 -6.65 -12.85
C ALA A 25 5.36 -5.81 -13.93
N TRP A 26 4.07 -5.50 -13.75
CA TRP A 26 3.27 -4.66 -14.65
C TRP A 26 2.83 -3.39 -13.92
N VAL A 27 3.33 -2.25 -14.35
CA VAL A 27 3.00 -0.94 -13.77
C VAL A 27 1.95 -0.24 -14.63
N ALA A 28 0.75 -0.09 -14.09
CA ALA A 28 -0.38 0.61 -14.72
C ALA A 28 -0.31 2.10 -14.36
N ASN A 29 0.47 2.88 -15.10
CA ASN A 29 0.66 4.30 -14.82
C ASN A 29 -0.65 5.11 -14.92
N GLU A 30 -1.61 4.69 -15.75
CA GLU A 30 -2.93 5.34 -15.87
C GLU A 30 -3.84 5.14 -14.65
N ILE A 31 -3.49 4.25 -13.73
CA ILE A 31 -4.25 3.94 -12.50
C ILE A 31 -3.32 4.12 -11.30
N GLY A 32 -2.93 5.37 -11.00
CA GLY A 32 -2.11 5.71 -9.84
C GLY A 32 -0.71 5.09 -9.82
N SER A 33 -0.18 4.67 -10.95
CA SER A 33 1.05 3.87 -11.07
C SER A 33 1.00 2.56 -10.27
N ASN A 34 -0.17 1.95 -10.22
CA ASN A 34 -0.39 0.70 -9.52
C ASN A 34 0.43 -0.45 -10.17
N VAL A 35 1.13 -1.23 -9.37
CA VAL A 35 1.71 -2.50 -9.81
C VAL A 35 0.59 -3.55 -9.79
N ILE A 36 -0.09 -3.70 -10.93
CA ILE A 36 -1.26 -4.59 -11.04
C ILE A 36 -0.90 -6.07 -11.12
N ARG A 37 0.36 -6.40 -11.36
CA ARG A 37 0.89 -7.75 -11.33
C ARG A 37 2.35 -7.74 -10.88
N LEU A 38 2.71 -8.67 -10.01
CA LEU A 38 4.09 -9.05 -9.69
C LEU A 38 4.14 -10.57 -9.58
N ARG A 39 5.00 -11.18 -10.39
CA ARG A 39 5.16 -12.62 -10.45
C ARG A 39 6.63 -13.03 -10.35
N ASP A 40 6.92 -14.04 -9.54
CA ASP A 40 8.17 -14.78 -9.57
C ASP A 40 7.97 -16.01 -10.47
N ASN A 41 8.50 -15.93 -11.69
CA ASN A 41 8.35 -16.98 -12.69
C ASN A 41 9.24 -18.21 -12.42
N VAL A 42 10.30 -18.06 -11.61
CA VAL A 42 11.20 -19.15 -11.26
C VAL A 42 10.59 -20.02 -10.17
N ASN A 43 9.99 -19.40 -9.17
CA ASN A 43 9.45 -20.10 -8.01
C ASN A 43 7.93 -20.30 -8.08
N GLY A 44 7.25 -19.73 -9.08
CA GLY A 44 5.82 -19.88 -9.30
C GLY A 44 4.98 -19.15 -8.25
N LEU A 45 5.31 -17.86 -7.96
CA LEU A 45 4.52 -17.01 -7.06
C LEU A 45 3.82 -15.89 -7.85
N GLU A 46 2.51 -15.75 -7.65
CA GLU A 46 1.73 -14.56 -8.04
C GLU A 46 1.47 -13.73 -6.77
N PHE A 47 2.14 -12.58 -6.66
CA PHE A 47 2.15 -11.81 -5.41
C PHE A 47 0.84 -11.09 -5.15
N PHE A 48 0.31 -10.40 -6.17
CA PHE A 48 -0.88 -9.59 -6.02
C PHE A 48 -2.11 -10.26 -6.60
N ARG A 49 -3.27 -9.85 -6.12
CA ARG A 49 -4.55 -10.22 -6.69
C ARG A 49 -4.57 -9.89 -8.18
N PHE A 50 -4.53 -10.92 -9.00
CA PHE A 50 -4.56 -10.82 -10.45
C PHE A 50 -5.49 -11.85 -11.05
N VAL A 51 -6.34 -11.44 -12.00
CA VAL A 51 -7.24 -12.32 -12.72
C VAL A 51 -7.09 -12.07 -14.22
N GLU A 52 -6.67 -13.07 -14.97
CA GLU A 52 -6.40 -12.95 -16.43
C GLU A 52 -7.59 -12.40 -17.24
N SER A 53 -8.82 -12.66 -16.81
CA SER A 53 -10.02 -12.16 -17.49
C SER A 53 -10.31 -10.69 -17.19
N ASN A 54 -9.68 -10.07 -16.18
CA ASN A 54 -9.92 -8.68 -15.85
C ASN A 54 -9.53 -7.75 -17.01
N THR A 55 -10.19 -6.59 -17.01
CA THR A 55 -9.93 -5.49 -17.91
C THR A 55 -9.51 -4.25 -17.11
N PRO A 56 -8.89 -3.25 -17.75
CA PRO A 56 -8.57 -1.97 -17.08
C PRO A 56 -9.77 -1.34 -16.38
N ASP A 57 -10.97 -1.44 -16.94
CA ASP A 57 -12.18 -0.84 -16.37
C ASP A 57 -12.60 -1.52 -15.06
N VAL A 58 -12.40 -2.84 -14.92
CA VAL A 58 -12.64 -3.54 -13.65
C VAL A 58 -11.71 -3.01 -12.56
N ILE A 59 -10.43 -2.79 -12.89
CA ILE A 59 -9.46 -2.24 -11.94
C ILE A 59 -9.78 -0.78 -11.62
N ARG A 60 -10.14 0.07 -12.61
CA ARG A 60 -10.49 1.47 -12.38
C ARG A 60 -11.71 1.65 -11.46
N GLN A 61 -12.66 0.73 -11.48
CA GLN A 61 -13.87 0.79 -10.63
C GLN A 61 -13.56 0.65 -9.14
N SER A 62 -12.51 -0.09 -8.79
CA SER A 62 -12.09 -0.35 -7.40
C SER A 62 -10.56 -0.47 -7.32
N ALA A 63 -9.86 0.59 -7.75
CA ALA A 63 -8.40 0.59 -7.89
C ALA A 63 -7.67 0.27 -6.59
N GLU A 64 -8.29 0.55 -5.45
CA GLU A 64 -7.79 0.27 -4.12
C GLU A 64 -7.66 -1.23 -3.78
N VAL A 65 -8.40 -2.12 -4.44
CA VAL A 65 -8.41 -3.57 -4.13
C VAL A 65 -7.75 -4.43 -5.22
N TRP A 66 -6.84 -3.87 -5.99
CA TRP A 66 -6.05 -4.56 -7.00
C TRP A 66 -4.57 -4.15 -6.93
N GLY A 67 -3.67 -5.13 -6.90
CA GLY A 67 -2.23 -4.87 -6.97
C GLY A 67 -1.64 -4.16 -5.75
N LEU A 68 -0.84 -3.13 -5.99
CA LEU A 68 -0.13 -2.31 -5.01
C LEU A 68 -0.49 -0.82 -5.18
N PRO A 69 -1.71 -0.39 -4.89
CA PRO A 69 -2.07 1.03 -4.99
C PRO A 69 -1.53 1.83 -3.82
N THR A 70 -0.84 2.94 -4.10
CA THR A 70 -0.44 3.92 -3.09
C THR A 70 -1.58 4.91 -2.84
N LEU A 71 -2.03 5.01 -1.60
CA LEU A 71 -3.11 5.90 -1.18
C LEU A 71 -2.56 7.20 -0.59
N TYR A 72 -3.01 8.31 -1.09
CA TYR A 72 -2.82 9.65 -0.54
C TYR A 72 -4.12 10.45 -0.66
N LEU A 73 -4.77 10.82 0.39
CA LEU A 73 -4.65 10.56 1.82
C LEU A 73 -5.28 9.21 2.16
N PRO A 74 -4.63 8.36 2.97
CA PRO A 74 -5.11 6.99 3.17
C PRO A 74 -6.22 6.89 4.20
N ASN A 75 -6.98 5.81 4.11
CA ASN A 75 -8.02 5.43 5.04
C ASN A 75 -9.02 6.58 5.29
N ARG A 76 -9.50 6.81 6.52
CA ARG A 76 -10.62 7.69 6.82
C ARG A 76 -10.21 8.99 7.48
N PHE A 77 -10.98 10.06 7.15
CA PHE A 77 -10.99 11.35 7.81
C PHE A 77 -12.42 11.67 8.24
N GLU A 78 -12.62 11.87 9.54
CA GLU A 78 -13.94 12.10 10.14
C GLU A 78 -14.65 13.27 9.47
N ASP A 79 -15.86 13.04 8.94
CA ASP A 79 -16.68 14.04 8.23
C ASP A 79 -15.94 14.76 7.08
N GLY A 80 -14.82 14.19 6.60
CA GLY A 80 -13.96 14.81 5.60
C GLY A 80 -13.09 15.97 6.12
N VAL A 81 -13.02 16.19 7.41
CA VAL A 81 -12.19 17.25 7.98
C VAL A 81 -10.71 16.83 7.98
N LEU A 82 -9.84 17.70 7.50
CA LEU A 82 -8.39 17.53 7.54
C LEU A 82 -7.76 18.79 8.14
N LYS A 83 -7.17 18.67 9.32
CA LYS A 83 -6.48 19.76 10.00
C LYS A 83 -4.99 19.71 9.73
N THR A 84 -4.40 20.87 9.49
CA THR A 84 -2.95 21.08 9.45
C THR A 84 -2.57 22.19 10.41
N SER A 85 -1.27 22.42 10.59
CA SER A 85 -0.78 23.52 11.44
C SER A 85 -1.16 24.91 10.91
N ASP A 86 -1.46 25.04 9.61
CA ASP A 86 -1.74 26.32 8.93
C ASP A 86 -3.17 26.44 8.35
N ALA A 87 -3.95 25.35 8.29
CA ALA A 87 -5.28 25.37 7.69
C ALA A 87 -6.21 24.24 8.20
N VAL A 88 -7.49 24.38 7.87
CA VAL A 88 -8.48 23.30 7.97
C VAL A 88 -9.11 23.12 6.59
N TYR A 89 -9.03 21.92 6.05
CA TYR A 89 -9.58 21.57 4.75
C TYR A 89 -10.85 20.73 4.93
N GLN A 90 -11.80 20.90 4.01
CA GLN A 90 -13.02 20.09 3.93
C GLN A 90 -12.95 19.21 2.70
N LEU A 91 -12.59 17.95 2.89
CA LEU A 91 -12.57 16.92 1.86
C LEU A 91 -14.01 16.46 1.55
N PRO A 92 -14.29 15.95 0.35
CA PRO A 92 -15.61 15.42 0.03
C PRO A 92 -15.88 14.14 0.83
N VAL A 93 -17.03 14.04 1.48
CA VAL A 93 -17.49 12.79 2.09
C VAL A 93 -17.87 11.84 0.96
N ASN A 94 -17.11 10.76 0.80
CA ASN A 94 -17.28 9.77 -0.26
C ASN A 94 -17.61 8.35 0.26
N GLU A 95 -17.63 8.17 1.57
CA GLU A 95 -18.08 6.95 2.22
C GLU A 95 -19.54 7.12 2.69
N PRO A 96 -20.48 6.20 2.31
CA PRO A 96 -21.90 6.37 2.64
C PRO A 96 -22.18 6.15 4.13
N ALA A 97 -23.38 6.51 4.55
CA ALA A 97 -23.86 6.18 5.89
C ALA A 97 -23.78 4.66 6.14
N PRO A 98 -23.44 4.22 7.36
CA PRO A 98 -23.32 5.01 8.60
C PRO A 98 -21.95 5.69 8.80
N TYR A 99 -20.98 5.42 7.96
CA TYR A 99 -19.60 5.91 8.15
C TYR A 99 -19.45 7.42 7.96
N ASN A 100 -19.95 7.96 6.83
CA ASN A 100 -19.92 9.40 6.49
C ASN A 100 -18.54 10.05 6.60
N ASN A 101 -17.50 9.35 6.11
CA ASN A 101 -16.11 9.84 6.13
C ASN A 101 -15.63 10.19 4.73
N HIS A 102 -14.53 10.90 4.62
CA HIS A 102 -13.68 10.83 3.45
C HIS A 102 -12.78 9.59 3.56
N ILE A 103 -12.71 8.77 2.50
CA ILE A 103 -11.88 7.56 2.52
C ILE A 103 -10.97 7.48 1.28
N HIS A 104 -9.72 7.02 1.48
CA HIS A 104 -8.72 6.64 0.48
C HIS A 104 -8.21 7.74 -0.45
N GLY A 105 -8.56 9.02 -0.22
CA GLY A 105 -8.03 10.13 -1.03
C GLY A 105 -8.35 9.99 -2.52
N PHE A 106 -7.37 10.28 -3.39
CA PHE A 106 -7.64 10.39 -4.82
C PHE A 106 -6.51 9.90 -5.74
N LEU A 107 -5.26 9.85 -5.25
CA LEU A 107 -4.06 9.74 -6.09
C LEU A 107 -3.97 8.40 -6.82
N HIS A 108 -4.43 7.32 -6.21
CA HIS A 108 -4.49 5.97 -6.80
C HIS A 108 -5.43 5.86 -8.02
N LYS A 109 -6.23 6.89 -8.29
CA LYS A 109 -7.16 6.98 -9.45
C LYS A 109 -6.66 7.95 -10.52
N ARG A 110 -5.47 8.54 -10.36
CA ARG A 110 -4.91 9.51 -11.30
C ARG A 110 -3.95 8.85 -12.27
N ALA A 111 -3.95 9.32 -13.51
CA ALA A 111 -2.95 8.91 -14.49
C ALA A 111 -1.63 9.63 -14.20
N HIS A 112 -0.55 8.87 -14.01
CA HIS A 112 0.79 9.38 -13.83
C HIS A 112 1.54 9.39 -15.18
N GLU A 113 2.40 10.37 -15.36
CA GLU A 113 3.33 10.42 -16.49
C GLU A 113 4.42 9.35 -16.29
N VAL A 114 4.72 8.57 -17.31
CA VAL A 114 5.94 7.75 -17.36
C VAL A 114 7.11 8.67 -17.73
N VAL A 115 7.97 8.95 -16.76
CA VAL A 115 9.11 9.86 -16.94
C VAL A 115 10.26 9.18 -17.67
N GLU A 116 10.58 7.96 -17.25
CA GLU A 116 11.66 7.17 -17.82
C GLU A 116 11.48 5.69 -17.45
N TYR A 117 11.93 4.79 -18.32
CA TYR A 117 12.07 3.37 -18.02
C TYR A 117 13.28 2.80 -18.74
N LYS A 118 14.02 1.92 -18.07
CA LYS A 118 15.25 1.30 -18.59
C LYS A 118 15.48 -0.08 -18.00
N ALA A 119 16.33 -0.85 -18.66
CA ALA A 119 16.92 -2.06 -18.12
C ALA A 119 18.41 -2.08 -18.40
N ASP A 120 19.16 -2.68 -17.49
CA ASP A 120 20.58 -2.98 -17.61
C ASP A 120 20.87 -4.42 -17.14
N ASP A 121 22.14 -4.78 -16.98
CA ASP A 121 22.52 -6.14 -16.58
C ASP A 121 22.08 -6.51 -15.16
N ASN A 122 21.73 -5.54 -14.29
CA ASN A 122 21.41 -5.75 -12.88
C ASN A 122 19.90 -5.66 -12.61
N CYS A 123 19.20 -4.77 -13.30
CA CYS A 123 17.78 -4.49 -12.99
C CYS A 123 17.01 -3.97 -14.20
N ALA A 124 15.69 -3.90 -14.03
CA ALA A 124 14.77 -3.14 -14.88
C ALA A 124 13.98 -2.18 -14.00
N TRP A 125 13.78 -0.94 -14.45
CA TRP A 125 13.09 0.05 -13.63
C TRP A 125 12.24 1.01 -14.46
N VAL A 126 11.25 1.62 -13.79
CA VAL A 126 10.43 2.71 -14.31
C VAL A 126 10.24 3.78 -13.27
N LYS A 127 10.32 5.04 -13.69
CA LYS A 127 9.96 6.22 -12.90
C LYS A 127 8.68 6.83 -13.46
N THR A 128 7.71 7.05 -12.58
CA THR A 128 6.47 7.76 -12.89
C THR A 128 6.33 9.01 -12.04
N ARG A 129 5.50 9.96 -12.48
CA ARG A 129 5.29 11.23 -11.79
C ARG A 129 3.86 11.71 -11.94
N TYR A 130 3.31 12.27 -10.88
CA TYR A 130 2.08 13.04 -10.87
C TYR A 130 2.33 14.44 -10.33
N VAL A 131 1.95 15.46 -11.09
CA VAL A 131 2.01 16.88 -10.66
C VAL A 131 0.61 17.28 -10.25
N TYR A 132 0.44 17.55 -8.95
CA TYR A 132 -0.82 17.99 -8.38
C TYR A 132 -0.85 19.52 -8.27
N ASP A 133 -1.72 20.13 -9.05
CA ASP A 133 -1.92 21.57 -9.13
C ASP A 133 -3.41 21.91 -9.37
N GLU A 134 -3.71 23.17 -9.69
CA GLU A 134 -5.05 23.69 -9.94
C GLU A 134 -5.84 23.00 -11.06
N LYS A 135 -5.19 22.15 -11.85
CA LYS A 135 -5.85 21.41 -12.94
C LYS A 135 -6.54 20.16 -12.42
N ASP A 136 -6.15 19.65 -11.25
CA ASP A 136 -6.84 18.53 -10.65
C ASP A 136 -8.16 18.97 -10.02
N GLU A 137 -9.22 18.23 -10.27
CA GLU A 137 -10.56 18.52 -9.72
C GLU A 137 -10.61 18.45 -8.18
N PHE A 138 -9.68 17.73 -7.54
CA PHE A 138 -9.59 17.62 -6.09
C PHE A 138 -8.90 18.83 -5.46
N PHE A 139 -8.20 19.67 -6.25
CA PHE A 139 -7.44 20.82 -5.77
C PHE A 139 -8.32 21.85 -5.01
N LYS A 140 -9.59 21.96 -5.36
CA LYS A 140 -10.56 22.81 -4.63
C LYS A 140 -10.78 22.41 -3.17
N TYR A 141 -10.48 21.13 -2.83
CA TYR A 141 -10.62 20.59 -1.48
C TYR A 141 -9.30 20.61 -0.70
N LEU A 142 -8.19 20.38 -1.38
CA LEU A 142 -6.83 20.41 -0.82
C LEU A 142 -5.93 21.28 -1.71
N PRO A 143 -5.99 22.61 -1.60
CA PRO A 143 -5.22 23.53 -2.46
C PRO A 143 -3.76 23.67 -1.98
N VAL A 144 -3.01 22.57 -2.01
CA VAL A 144 -1.57 22.49 -1.69
C VAL A 144 -0.87 21.78 -2.85
N ARG A 145 0.02 22.48 -3.57
CA ARG A 145 0.72 21.93 -4.73
C ARG A 145 1.79 20.93 -4.28
N PHE A 146 1.85 19.79 -4.96
CA PHE A 146 2.93 18.82 -4.75
C PHE A 146 3.24 18.03 -6.01
N THR A 147 4.38 17.36 -6.00
CA THR A 147 4.73 16.33 -6.98
C THR A 147 4.89 14.99 -6.26
N ALA A 148 4.21 13.96 -6.75
CA ALA A 148 4.45 12.58 -6.35
C ALA A 148 5.28 11.88 -7.42
N GLU A 149 6.41 11.29 -7.03
CA GLU A 149 7.28 10.48 -7.89
C GLU A 149 7.36 9.07 -7.33
N TYR A 150 7.16 8.06 -8.20
CA TYR A 150 7.35 6.66 -7.85
C TYR A 150 8.41 6.06 -8.75
N THR A 151 9.35 5.33 -8.15
CA THR A 151 10.35 4.55 -8.88
C THR A 151 10.19 3.08 -8.50
N PHE A 152 9.92 2.25 -9.48
CA PHE A 152 9.83 0.81 -9.34
C PHE A 152 11.07 0.18 -9.94
N THR A 153 11.81 -0.59 -9.14
CA THR A 153 13.02 -1.29 -9.57
C THR A 153 12.85 -2.78 -9.34
N LEU A 154 12.99 -3.56 -10.40
CA LEU A 154 12.89 -5.01 -10.39
C LEU A 154 14.28 -5.61 -10.60
N SER A 155 14.69 -6.54 -9.74
CA SER A 155 15.98 -7.22 -9.78
C SER A 155 15.88 -8.65 -9.26
N GLU A 156 16.99 -9.34 -9.07
CA GLU A 156 17.02 -10.63 -8.35
C GLU A 156 16.61 -10.50 -6.87
N GLN A 157 16.64 -9.28 -6.31
CA GLN A 157 16.20 -8.97 -4.94
C GLN A 157 14.69 -8.72 -4.84
N GLY A 158 13.94 -8.89 -5.92
CA GLY A 158 12.50 -8.63 -6.00
C GLY A 158 12.16 -7.25 -6.55
N LEU A 159 10.98 -6.77 -6.19
CA LEU A 159 10.47 -5.45 -6.58
C LEU A 159 10.66 -4.46 -5.44
N GLU A 160 11.33 -3.35 -5.70
CA GLU A 160 11.40 -2.18 -4.82
C GLU A 160 10.53 -1.06 -5.37
N GLN A 161 9.75 -0.40 -4.49
CA GLN A 161 9.03 0.83 -4.77
C GLN A 161 9.56 1.95 -3.90
N ASN A 162 10.11 3.00 -4.52
CA ASN A 162 10.50 4.24 -3.85
C ASN A 162 9.46 5.31 -4.13
N ILE A 163 8.91 5.90 -3.08
CA ILE A 163 7.85 6.90 -3.10
C ILE A 163 8.42 8.22 -2.61
N ARG A 164 8.23 9.31 -3.38
CA ARG A 164 8.66 10.66 -3.01
C ARG A 164 7.52 11.64 -3.18
N PHE A 165 7.25 12.42 -2.14
CA PHE A 165 6.34 13.56 -2.20
C PHE A 165 7.12 14.84 -1.96
N ILE A 166 7.09 15.74 -2.93
CA ILE A 166 7.79 17.03 -2.93
C ILE A 166 6.74 18.12 -2.73
N ASN A 167 6.82 18.86 -1.64
CA ASN A 167 5.93 20.01 -1.45
C ASN A 167 6.34 21.15 -2.39
N MET A 168 5.52 21.40 -3.41
CA MET A 168 5.73 22.45 -4.42
C MET A 168 4.97 23.74 -4.10
N ASP A 169 4.24 23.80 -2.97
CA ASP A 169 3.57 25.03 -2.52
C ASP A 169 4.58 26.01 -1.94
N GLY A 170 4.36 27.30 -2.15
CA GLY A 170 5.27 28.33 -1.67
C GLY A 170 5.08 28.72 -0.20
N THR A 171 3.96 28.36 0.41
CA THR A 171 3.57 28.86 1.74
C THR A 171 2.90 27.84 2.63
N LYS A 172 2.24 26.83 2.07
CA LYS A 172 1.42 25.88 2.81
C LYS A 172 2.20 24.60 3.12
N VAL A 173 1.95 24.04 4.27
CA VAL A 173 2.44 22.69 4.59
C VAL A 173 1.65 21.64 3.79
N LEU A 174 2.31 20.57 3.37
CA LEU A 174 1.67 19.42 2.77
C LEU A 174 1.36 18.39 3.88
N PRO A 175 0.08 18.12 4.17
CA PRO A 175 -0.28 17.05 5.11
C PRO A 175 0.24 15.72 4.59
N MET A 176 0.93 14.96 5.42
CA MET A 176 1.56 13.72 4.99
C MET A 176 1.08 12.52 5.78
N SER A 177 0.38 11.67 5.07
CA SER A 177 0.01 10.33 5.47
C SER A 177 -0.12 9.48 4.21
N LEU A 178 0.54 8.34 4.17
CA LEU A 178 0.51 7.38 3.07
C LEU A 178 0.10 6.00 3.59
N ALA A 179 -0.48 5.22 2.69
CA ALA A 179 -0.63 3.78 2.83
C ALA A 179 -0.47 3.10 1.47
N SER A 180 -0.10 1.83 1.49
CA SER A 180 -0.28 0.94 0.34
C SER A 180 -1.40 -0.03 0.66
N HIS A 181 -2.51 0.05 -0.11
CA HIS A 181 -3.62 -0.90 0.03
C HIS A 181 -3.27 -2.21 -0.68
N THR A 182 -2.24 -2.85 -0.14
CA THR A 182 -1.61 -4.04 -0.73
C THR A 182 -2.60 -5.18 -0.81
N THR A 183 -2.82 -5.71 -2.01
CA THR A 183 -3.77 -6.80 -2.22
C THR A 183 -3.02 -8.08 -2.55
N ILE A 184 -2.65 -8.85 -1.52
CA ILE A 184 -1.89 -10.10 -1.68
C ILE A 184 -2.81 -11.24 -2.08
N ASN A 185 -2.42 -11.98 -3.12
CA ASN A 185 -3.14 -13.15 -3.61
C ASN A 185 -3.12 -14.30 -2.59
N SER A 186 -4.20 -15.06 -2.50
CA SER A 186 -4.26 -16.26 -1.65
C SER A 186 -5.01 -17.39 -2.36
N PRO A 187 -4.38 -18.54 -2.56
CA PRO A 187 -2.95 -18.81 -2.35
C PRO A 187 -2.07 -18.06 -3.37
N PHE A 188 -0.89 -17.63 -2.95
CA PHE A 188 0.06 -16.91 -3.81
C PHE A 188 1.07 -17.83 -4.52
N VAL A 189 1.13 -19.11 -4.18
CA VAL A 189 1.97 -20.13 -4.82
C VAL A 189 1.13 -20.96 -5.78
N ASP A 190 1.65 -21.19 -6.98
CA ASP A 190 0.98 -22.01 -8.01
C ASP A 190 0.62 -23.39 -7.48
N GLY A 191 -0.68 -23.73 -7.52
CA GLY A 191 -1.18 -25.05 -7.09
C GLY A 191 -1.28 -25.25 -5.57
N ALA A 192 -0.94 -24.26 -4.77
CA ALA A 192 -1.09 -24.31 -3.30
C ALA A 192 -2.57 -24.23 -2.89
N LYS A 193 -2.84 -24.52 -1.62
CA LYS A 193 -4.18 -24.44 -1.04
C LYS A 193 -4.25 -23.34 0.00
N GLU A 194 -5.40 -22.69 0.13
CA GLU A 194 -5.60 -21.63 1.11
C GLU A 194 -5.41 -22.09 2.57
N GLU A 195 -5.76 -23.31 2.89
CA GLU A 195 -5.55 -23.87 4.24
C GLU A 195 -4.08 -23.98 4.64
N ASP A 196 -3.16 -23.98 3.67
CA ASP A 196 -1.72 -24.05 3.92
C ASP A 196 -1.07 -22.66 4.05
N ILE A 197 -1.79 -21.58 3.67
CA ILE A 197 -1.26 -20.22 3.79
C ILE A 197 -1.30 -19.74 5.23
N ARG A 198 -0.19 -19.17 5.68
CA ARG A 198 -0.03 -18.51 6.99
C ARG A 198 0.46 -17.10 6.79
N LEU A 199 -0.01 -16.21 7.67
CA LEU A 199 0.33 -14.79 7.65
C LEU A 199 1.02 -14.43 8.96
N THR A 200 2.18 -13.79 8.85
CA THR A 200 2.86 -13.10 9.95
C THR A 200 2.85 -11.61 9.68
N VAL A 201 2.29 -10.84 10.62
CA VAL A 201 2.37 -9.37 10.63
C VAL A 201 2.93 -8.96 11.98
N PRO A 202 4.00 -8.14 12.03
CA PRO A 202 4.58 -7.70 13.30
C PRO A 202 3.69 -6.65 13.94
N ILE A 203 2.77 -7.07 14.79
CA ILE A 203 1.82 -6.19 15.46
C ILE A 203 2.21 -5.89 16.90
N GLY A 204 2.07 -4.62 17.29
CA GLY A 204 2.14 -4.13 18.65
C GLY A 204 0.75 -3.87 19.24
N LYS A 205 0.56 -2.71 19.88
CA LYS A 205 -0.74 -2.33 20.45
C LYS A 205 -1.82 -2.23 19.37
N ARG A 206 -3.01 -2.67 19.70
CA ARG A 206 -4.20 -2.49 18.89
C ARG A 206 -4.79 -1.10 19.11
N CYS A 207 -5.09 -0.39 18.03
CA CYS A 207 -5.87 0.85 18.07
C CYS A 207 -7.36 0.50 18.08
N GLU A 208 -8.09 0.92 19.11
CA GLU A 208 -9.52 0.71 19.17
C GLU A 208 -10.23 1.63 18.18
N LEU A 209 -11.06 1.05 17.32
CA LEU A 209 -11.89 1.78 16.37
C LEU A 209 -13.36 1.76 16.81
N ASN A 210 -14.07 2.87 16.58
CA ASN A 210 -15.49 2.96 16.79
C ASN A 210 -16.29 2.36 15.61
N GLU A 211 -17.61 2.42 15.66
CA GLU A 211 -18.53 1.93 14.62
C GLU A 211 -18.39 2.62 13.25
N ARG A 212 -17.75 3.81 13.20
CA ARG A 212 -17.39 4.52 11.98
C ARG A 212 -15.97 4.17 11.48
N CYS A 213 -15.33 3.17 12.08
CA CYS A 213 -13.93 2.79 11.84
C CYS A 213 -12.93 3.92 12.06
N LEU A 214 -13.21 4.80 13.04
CA LEU A 214 -12.33 5.87 13.47
C LEU A 214 -11.70 5.55 14.83
N PRO A 215 -10.43 5.93 15.08
CA PRO A 215 -9.78 5.69 16.36
C PRO A 215 -10.50 6.37 17.52
N THR A 216 -10.73 5.63 18.61
CA THR A 216 -11.29 6.18 19.86
C THR A 216 -10.24 6.90 20.72
N GLY A 217 -8.96 6.84 20.34
CA GLY A 217 -7.84 7.29 21.15
C GLY A 217 -7.37 6.25 22.17
N GLN A 218 -8.04 5.11 22.30
CA GLN A 218 -7.65 4.05 23.22
C GLN A 218 -6.74 3.02 22.54
N LEU A 219 -5.66 2.67 23.24
CA LEU A 219 -4.73 1.63 22.82
C LEU A 219 -4.94 0.40 23.70
N LYS A 220 -5.13 -0.75 23.07
CA LYS A 220 -5.38 -2.04 23.73
C LYS A 220 -4.17 -2.96 23.59
N VAL A 221 -3.97 -3.81 24.57
CA VAL A 221 -3.05 -4.94 24.44
C VAL A 221 -3.65 -5.93 23.44
N PRO A 222 -2.86 -6.52 22.53
CA PRO A 222 -3.33 -7.55 21.63
C PRO A 222 -4.00 -8.71 22.35
N THR A 223 -5.12 -9.18 21.82
CA THR A 223 -5.80 -10.38 22.30
C THR A 223 -5.09 -11.64 21.79
N MET A 224 -5.48 -12.83 22.28
CA MET A 224 -4.95 -14.10 21.77
C MET A 224 -5.20 -14.26 20.26
N HIS A 225 -6.32 -13.74 19.76
CA HIS A 225 -6.65 -13.75 18.33
C HIS A 225 -5.73 -12.81 17.53
N ASP A 226 -5.41 -11.63 18.07
CA ASP A 226 -4.48 -10.70 17.44
C ASP A 226 -3.07 -11.30 17.38
N LEU A 227 -2.64 -12.00 18.42
CA LEU A 227 -1.31 -12.63 18.49
C LEU A 227 -1.10 -13.75 17.45
N GLU A 228 -2.16 -14.25 16.81
CA GLU A 228 -2.03 -15.16 15.66
C GLU A 228 -1.24 -14.52 14.52
N TYR A 229 -1.29 -13.19 14.37
CA TYR A 229 -0.45 -12.47 13.40
C TYR A 229 1.03 -12.54 13.75
N SER A 230 1.39 -12.20 15.00
CA SER A 230 2.81 -12.15 15.40
C SER A 230 3.47 -13.52 15.47
N ASN A 231 2.71 -14.59 15.72
CA ASN A 231 3.24 -15.95 15.82
C ASN A 231 3.14 -16.76 14.51
N GLY A 232 2.63 -16.14 13.43
CA GLY A 232 2.54 -16.78 12.12
C GLY A 232 1.52 -17.92 12.02
N SER A 233 0.50 -17.95 12.88
CA SER A 233 -0.57 -18.95 12.80
C SER A 233 -1.83 -18.46 12.08
N LYS A 234 -1.90 -17.17 11.75
CA LYS A 234 -3.07 -16.55 11.11
C LYS A 234 -3.32 -17.10 9.70
N LYS A 235 -4.54 -17.54 9.45
CA LYS A 235 -5.02 -17.93 8.13
C LYS A 235 -5.74 -16.73 7.49
N PRO A 236 -5.16 -16.10 6.47
CA PRO A 236 -5.58 -14.73 6.07
C PRO A 236 -6.96 -14.67 5.41
N VAL A 237 -7.46 -15.76 4.80
CA VAL A 237 -8.72 -15.75 4.03
C VAL A 237 -9.77 -16.75 4.54
N LEU A 238 -9.49 -17.51 5.60
CA LEU A 238 -10.44 -18.50 6.15
C LEU A 238 -11.30 -17.95 7.29
N GLN A 239 -11.25 -16.66 7.54
CA GLN A 239 -12.06 -15.93 8.51
C GLN A 239 -12.19 -14.47 8.09
N VAL A 240 -13.22 -13.81 8.55
CA VAL A 240 -13.42 -12.38 8.30
C VAL A 240 -12.43 -11.57 9.12
N VAL A 241 -11.75 -10.64 8.46
CA VAL A 241 -10.91 -9.61 9.07
C VAL A 241 -11.38 -8.26 8.53
N ASP A 242 -11.78 -7.36 9.42
CA ASP A 242 -12.38 -6.10 9.04
C ASP A 242 -11.75 -4.92 9.79
N ASN A 243 -10.93 -4.15 9.08
CA ASN A 243 -10.33 -2.89 9.57
C ASN A 243 -9.65 -3.02 10.95
N GLU A 244 -8.83 -4.04 11.13
CA GLU A 244 -8.04 -4.18 12.35
C GLU A 244 -6.78 -3.31 12.25
N MET A 245 -6.62 -2.37 13.18
CA MET A 245 -5.50 -1.43 13.20
C MET A 245 -4.53 -1.70 14.36
N TYR A 246 -3.24 -1.79 14.03
CA TYR A 246 -2.16 -2.06 14.97
C TYR A 246 -0.97 -1.12 14.78
N PHE A 247 -0.23 -0.87 15.85
CA PHE A 247 1.15 -0.38 15.73
C PHE A 247 2.02 -1.45 15.08
N GLY A 248 2.93 -1.01 14.22
CA GLY A 248 3.94 -1.90 13.63
C GLY A 248 5.05 -2.23 14.63
N GLU A 249 5.56 -3.44 14.53
CA GLU A 249 6.70 -3.94 15.27
C GLU A 249 7.67 -4.60 14.30
N TYR A 250 8.69 -5.26 14.81
CA TYR A 250 9.66 -6.00 14.00
C TYR A 250 9.57 -7.49 14.34
N ILE A 251 9.92 -8.30 13.36
CA ILE A 251 10.09 -9.75 13.54
C ILE A 251 11.52 -10.16 13.18
N ASP A 252 11.91 -11.35 13.57
CA ASP A 252 13.14 -11.99 13.11
C ASP A 252 12.86 -12.71 11.79
N LEU A 253 13.68 -12.43 10.78
CA LEU A 253 13.70 -13.18 9.53
C LEU A 253 15.12 -13.69 9.30
N ASP A 254 15.36 -14.95 9.69
CA ASP A 254 16.66 -15.64 9.60
C ASP A 254 17.80 -14.95 10.36
N GLY A 255 17.51 -14.42 11.54
CA GLY A 255 18.46 -13.78 12.43
C GLY A 255 18.64 -12.28 12.16
N GLU A 256 17.87 -11.70 11.23
CA GLU A 256 17.86 -10.26 10.95
C GLU A 256 16.54 -9.62 11.35
N LYS A 257 16.63 -8.38 11.82
CA LYS A 257 15.46 -7.56 12.16
C LYS A 257 14.72 -7.18 10.88
N PHE A 258 13.48 -7.63 10.75
CA PHE A 258 12.64 -7.42 9.58
C PHE A 258 11.41 -6.59 9.94
N HIS A 259 11.15 -5.52 9.18
CA HIS A 259 9.97 -4.67 9.29
C HIS A 259 9.05 -4.92 8.10
N GLY A 260 8.06 -5.78 8.28
CA GLY A 260 7.21 -6.15 7.15
C GLY A 260 6.37 -7.40 7.43
N VAL A 261 5.72 -7.88 6.40
CA VAL A 261 4.79 -9.01 6.41
C VAL A 261 5.43 -10.23 5.75
N ILE A 262 5.18 -11.41 6.30
CA ILE A 262 5.55 -12.68 5.70
C ILE A 262 4.28 -13.50 5.48
N ALA A 263 3.99 -13.85 4.22
CA ALA A 263 3.03 -14.88 3.89
C ALA A 263 3.80 -16.17 3.53
N GLU A 264 3.45 -17.30 4.16
CA GLU A 264 4.11 -18.59 3.96
C GLU A 264 3.10 -19.63 3.46
N ASP A 265 3.48 -20.35 2.42
CA ASP A 265 2.86 -21.64 2.07
C ASP A 265 3.56 -22.75 2.84
N THR A 266 2.93 -23.25 3.89
CA THR A 266 3.52 -24.25 4.79
C THR A 266 3.73 -25.61 4.13
N ALA A 267 3.07 -25.89 3.00
CA ALA A 267 3.25 -27.13 2.28
C ALA A 267 4.55 -27.15 1.46
N SER A 268 4.95 -26.04 0.86
CA SER A 268 6.19 -25.92 0.08
C SER A 268 7.33 -25.23 0.83
N GLY A 269 7.04 -24.50 1.90
CA GLY A 269 8.00 -23.65 2.64
C GLY A 269 8.28 -22.31 1.96
N LYS A 270 7.68 -22.03 0.79
CA LYS A 270 7.90 -20.77 0.08
C LYS A 270 7.25 -19.59 0.79
N LYS A 271 7.96 -18.48 0.84
CA LYS A 271 7.51 -17.25 1.49
C LYS A 271 7.46 -16.09 0.50
N LEU A 272 6.38 -15.32 0.60
CA LEU A 272 6.28 -13.98 0.07
C LEU A 272 6.63 -13.03 1.21
N CYS A 273 7.67 -12.22 1.02
CA CYS A 273 8.10 -11.22 1.98
C CYS A 273 7.74 -9.82 1.45
N TYR A 274 7.11 -9.02 2.29
CA TYR A 274 6.76 -7.62 2.04
C TYR A 274 7.40 -6.76 3.12
N GLU A 275 8.50 -6.11 2.78
CA GLU A 275 9.27 -5.22 3.65
C GLU A 275 8.87 -3.76 3.42
N VAL A 276 8.84 -2.98 4.49
CA VAL A 276 8.52 -1.56 4.46
C VAL A 276 9.53 -0.74 5.27
N SER A 277 9.73 0.51 4.88
CA SER A 277 10.63 1.43 5.59
C SER A 277 10.06 1.86 6.95
N GLU A 278 10.90 2.46 7.79
CA GLU A 278 10.56 2.86 9.16
C GLU A 278 9.47 3.97 9.22
N GLU A 279 9.19 4.63 8.10
CA GLU A 279 8.09 5.60 7.99
C GLU A 279 6.73 4.96 8.23
N TYR A 280 6.57 3.68 7.92
CA TYR A 280 5.33 2.93 8.11
C TYR A 280 5.23 2.39 9.54
N GLY A 281 4.62 3.15 10.41
CA GLY A 281 4.48 2.79 11.83
C GLY A 281 3.25 1.96 12.20
N PHE A 282 2.36 1.67 11.24
CA PHE A 282 1.06 1.06 11.50
C PHE A 282 0.68 0.03 10.44
N TRP A 283 -0.17 -0.92 10.83
CA TRP A 283 -0.81 -1.89 9.93
C TRP A 283 -2.32 -1.80 10.06
N ILE A 284 -3.01 -1.70 8.92
CA ILE A 284 -4.42 -2.07 8.78
C ILE A 284 -4.45 -3.46 8.16
N ILE A 285 -5.33 -4.32 8.67
CA ILE A 285 -5.53 -5.66 8.11
C ILE A 285 -7.00 -5.81 7.74
N TRP A 286 -7.23 -6.21 6.49
CA TRP A 286 -8.55 -6.36 5.92
C TRP A 286 -8.56 -7.47 4.86
N ASN A 287 -9.70 -8.14 4.62
CA ASN A 287 -9.78 -9.22 3.64
C ASN A 287 -11.15 -9.34 2.94
N ASP A 288 -11.87 -8.23 2.80
CA ASP A 288 -13.17 -8.18 2.10
C ASP A 288 -14.13 -9.31 2.53
N ARG A 289 -14.36 -9.45 3.84
CA ARG A 289 -15.21 -10.48 4.45
C ARG A 289 -14.67 -11.91 4.39
N GLY A 290 -13.42 -12.10 3.96
CA GLY A 290 -12.79 -13.41 3.78
C GLY A 290 -13.30 -14.19 2.57
N PHE A 291 -12.65 -15.32 2.26
CA PHE A 291 -13.02 -16.23 1.18
C PHE A 291 -12.97 -15.67 -0.25
N ASN A 292 -12.36 -14.50 -0.45
CA ASN A 292 -12.25 -13.83 -1.75
C ASN A 292 -10.89 -14.02 -2.43
N HIS A 293 -10.08 -14.96 -1.94
CA HIS A 293 -8.77 -15.31 -2.49
C HIS A 293 -7.74 -14.18 -2.46
N TYR A 294 -7.89 -13.23 -1.53
CA TYR A 294 -6.89 -12.19 -1.24
C TYR A 294 -7.05 -11.61 0.16
N PHE A 295 -6.00 -10.95 0.61
CA PHE A 295 -5.97 -10.20 1.86
C PHE A 295 -5.10 -8.96 1.74
N CYS A 296 -5.37 -7.96 2.58
CA CYS A 296 -4.73 -6.66 2.53
C CYS A 296 -4.03 -6.35 3.86
N PRO A 297 -2.72 -6.62 3.98
CA PRO A 297 -1.90 -6.02 5.01
C PRO A 297 -1.45 -4.65 4.52
N GLU A 298 -2.04 -3.60 5.05
CA GLU A 298 -1.87 -2.23 4.59
C GLU A 298 -0.94 -1.48 5.54
N PRO A 299 0.33 -1.25 5.18
CA PRO A 299 1.19 -0.38 5.96
C PRO A 299 0.73 1.07 5.85
N MET A 300 0.71 1.77 6.98
CA MET A 300 0.37 3.19 7.03
C MET A 300 1.47 3.99 7.73
N THR A 301 1.75 5.19 7.23
CA THR A 301 2.73 6.09 7.85
C THR A 301 2.15 6.86 9.03
N ALA A 302 0.83 6.91 9.17
CA ALA A 302 0.12 7.54 10.28
C ALA A 302 -1.17 6.78 10.61
N MET A 303 -1.69 6.97 11.82
CA MET A 303 -3.00 6.44 12.23
C MET A 303 -4.13 6.96 11.33
N ILE A 304 -5.22 6.21 11.27
CA ILE A 304 -6.48 6.71 10.69
C ILE A 304 -6.84 8.04 11.37
N ASP A 305 -7.25 9.02 10.59
CA ASP A 305 -7.67 10.34 11.08
C ASP A 305 -6.61 11.10 11.91
N ALA A 306 -5.34 10.75 11.77
CA ALA A 306 -4.24 11.22 12.61
C ALA A 306 -4.20 12.74 12.85
N PRO A 307 -4.42 13.62 11.83
CA PRO A 307 -4.37 15.08 12.04
C PRO A 307 -5.51 15.62 12.92
N ASN A 308 -6.56 14.86 13.16
CA ASN A 308 -7.72 15.26 13.95
C ASN A 308 -7.70 14.69 15.38
N LEU A 309 -6.82 13.72 15.64
CA LEU A 309 -6.73 13.08 16.95
C LEU A 309 -6.09 14.00 18.00
N SER A 310 -6.56 13.90 19.24
CA SER A 310 -5.98 14.63 20.38
C SER A 310 -4.69 13.99 20.92
N MET A 311 -4.14 13.03 20.18
CA MET A 311 -2.90 12.34 20.54
C MET A 311 -1.68 13.07 19.98
N PRO A 312 -0.50 12.98 20.63
CA PRO A 312 0.73 13.57 20.10
C PRO A 312 1.12 13.02 18.72
N ALA A 313 1.72 13.86 17.88
CA ALA A 313 2.09 13.48 16.51
C ALA A 313 3.11 12.33 16.43
N ASP A 314 4.01 12.21 17.42
CA ASP A 314 4.95 11.09 17.56
C ASP A 314 4.25 9.75 17.87
N VAL A 315 3.05 9.79 18.43
CA VAL A 315 2.21 8.61 18.66
C VAL A 315 1.36 8.30 17.42
N THR A 316 0.79 9.32 16.78
CA THR A 316 -0.10 9.14 15.62
C THR A 316 0.65 8.96 14.30
N GLY A 317 1.94 9.26 14.27
CA GLY A 317 2.77 9.25 13.05
C GLY A 317 2.48 10.40 12.09
N TYR A 318 1.53 11.31 12.41
CA TYR A 318 1.20 12.42 11.53
C TYR A 318 2.37 13.36 11.31
N ARG A 319 2.57 13.75 10.06
CA ARG A 319 3.66 14.64 9.62
C ARG A 319 3.14 15.70 8.68
N GLU A 320 3.88 16.80 8.59
CA GLU A 320 3.67 17.87 7.63
C GLU A 320 4.98 18.15 6.91
N VAL A 321 4.95 18.15 5.58
CA VAL A 321 6.10 18.48 4.75
C VAL A 321 6.09 19.98 4.47
N LYS A 322 7.14 20.68 4.87
CA LYS A 322 7.25 22.14 4.66
C LYS A 322 7.44 22.47 3.17
N PRO A 323 7.15 23.73 2.77
CA PRO A 323 7.44 24.19 1.42
C PRO A 323 8.87 23.88 0.98
N GLY A 324 9.02 23.20 -0.15
CA GLY A 324 10.30 22.79 -0.73
C GLY A 324 10.93 21.52 -0.14
N ASP A 325 10.41 21.01 0.97
CA ASP A 325 10.89 19.75 1.56
C ASP A 325 10.29 18.53 0.83
N VAL A 326 10.88 17.37 1.12
CA VAL A 326 10.54 16.07 0.53
C VAL A 326 10.22 15.07 1.62
N PHE A 327 9.17 14.28 1.43
CA PHE A 327 8.92 13.04 2.17
C PHE A 327 9.27 11.84 1.29
N GLU A 328 9.91 10.85 1.86
CA GLU A 328 10.29 9.61 1.18
C GLU A 328 9.87 8.40 2.01
N ALA A 329 9.44 7.34 1.31
CA ALA A 329 9.17 6.03 1.88
C ALA A 329 9.49 4.96 0.85
N HIS A 330 9.77 3.73 1.29
CA HIS A 330 10.01 2.63 0.36
C HIS A 330 9.41 1.32 0.85
N GLU A 331 9.20 0.43 -0.11
CA GLU A 331 8.63 -0.89 0.07
C GLU A 331 9.36 -1.90 -0.83
N ARG A 332 9.45 -3.15 -0.39
CA ARG A 332 10.05 -4.22 -1.17
C ARG A 332 9.28 -5.53 -1.07
N PHE A 333 9.09 -6.19 -2.21
CA PHE A 333 8.48 -7.53 -2.31
C PHE A 333 9.49 -8.52 -2.87
N PHE A 334 9.67 -9.65 -2.20
CA PHE A 334 10.58 -10.68 -2.64
C PHE A 334 10.15 -12.08 -2.18
N THR A 335 10.66 -13.09 -2.89
CA THR A 335 10.49 -14.51 -2.52
C THR A 335 11.61 -14.95 -1.58
N LYS A 336 11.26 -15.79 -0.59
CA LYS A 336 12.21 -16.54 0.20
C LYS A 336 11.84 -18.04 0.18
N LEU A 337 12.88 -18.91 0.11
CA LEU A 337 12.73 -20.37 0.02
C LEU A 337 13.15 -21.05 1.31
#